data_7840087849efbafccba9b3b61664335b
#
_entry.id   7840087849efbafccba9b3b61664335b
#
_cell.length_a   1.000
_cell.length_b   1.000
_cell.length_c   1.000
_cell.angle_alpha   90.00
_cell.angle_beta   90.00
_cell.angle_gamma   90.00
#
_symmetry.space_group_name_H-M   'P 1'
#
loop_
_entity.id
_entity.type
_entity.pdbx_description
1 polymer ?
#
loop_
_entity_poly.entity_id
_entity_poly.type
_entity_poly.pdbx_seq_one_letter_code
_entity_poly.pdbx_strand_id
1 'polypeptide(L)'
;PLKNNTHPTVFWRNDRIPIAQKFDDPYYSLDNGLEEYRHVFLLGNKLPQRMKDGFQIAELGFGTGMNFLSTLWQWRLKKQKGKIFYTSFEAFPMSPEQMVKAQNEFDQISCIKQEFSSLWNTLLETGELNGNDYNLRLILGDARRTIKSFDTQVDCWFLDGFSPAKNPELWEKKLMEEVFRCTASQGTLST
;
A
#
# COMPACT_ATOMS: atom_id res chain seq x y z
N PRO A 1 18.57 6.78 7.06
CA PRO A 1 19.11 7.20 5.79
C PRO A 1 19.20 5.99 4.88
N LEU A 2 18.51 6.04 3.73
CA LEU A 2 18.50 5.02 2.70
C LEU A 2 19.90 4.86 2.12
N LYS A 3 20.69 3.94 2.66
CA LYS A 3 21.93 3.49 2.02
C LYS A 3 21.56 2.63 0.83
N ASN A 4 21.70 3.18 -0.38
CA ASN A 4 21.59 2.47 -1.67
C ASN A 4 20.23 1.84 -2.00
N ASN A 5 19.12 2.51 -1.77
CA ASN A 5 17.87 2.09 -2.39
C ASN A 5 17.85 2.54 -3.85
N THR A 6 18.21 1.64 -4.72
CA THR A 6 17.89 1.79 -6.13
C THR A 6 16.39 1.60 -6.27
N HIS A 7 15.70 2.68 -6.69
CA HIS A 7 14.31 2.59 -7.09
C HIS A 7 14.13 1.51 -8.16
N PRO A 8 12.97 0.87 -8.26
CA PRO A 8 12.74 -0.16 -9.26
C PRO A 8 12.84 0.46 -10.66
N THR A 9 13.38 -0.31 -11.59
CA THR A 9 13.26 0.05 -13.00
C THR A 9 11.81 -0.22 -13.42
N VAL A 10 11.14 0.84 -13.87
CA VAL A 10 9.75 0.81 -14.30
C VAL A 10 9.65 1.13 -15.77
N PHE A 11 9.01 0.25 -16.54
CA PHE A 11 8.58 0.53 -17.90
C PHE A 11 7.17 1.10 -17.90
N TRP A 12 6.90 2.00 -18.82
CA TRP A 12 5.59 2.62 -18.96
C TRP A 12 4.93 2.15 -20.25
N ARG A 13 3.98 1.22 -20.14
CA ARG A 13 3.18 0.79 -21.30
C ARG A 13 2.23 1.91 -21.69
N ASN A 14 2.28 2.32 -22.97
CA ASN A 14 1.51 3.44 -23.51
C ASN A 14 1.71 4.74 -22.71
N ASP A 15 2.89 4.93 -22.10
CA ASP A 15 3.25 6.04 -21.21
C ASP A 15 2.36 6.20 -19.96
N ARG A 16 1.51 5.23 -19.66
CA ARG A 16 0.46 5.30 -18.62
C ARG A 16 0.57 4.19 -17.56
N ILE A 17 0.80 2.95 -17.97
CA ILE A 17 0.80 1.81 -17.04
C ILE A 17 2.23 1.49 -16.60
N PRO A 18 2.55 1.63 -15.30
CA PRO A 18 3.86 1.22 -14.79
C PRO A 18 3.96 -0.30 -14.72
N ILE A 19 5.04 -0.84 -15.25
CA ILE A 19 5.38 -2.27 -15.24
C ILE A 19 6.70 -2.43 -14.49
N ALA A 20 6.72 -3.26 -13.46
CA ALA A 20 7.93 -3.60 -12.75
C ALA A 20 8.83 -4.47 -13.63
N GLN A 21 9.99 -3.97 -14.03
CA GLN A 21 10.92 -4.74 -14.86
C GLN A 21 11.33 -6.06 -14.23
N LYS A 22 11.60 -6.03 -12.93
CA LYS A 22 12.06 -7.21 -12.18
C LYS A 22 11.06 -8.36 -12.19
N PHE A 23 9.77 -8.02 -12.16
CA PHE A 23 8.68 -9.00 -12.03
C PHE A 23 7.92 -9.19 -13.34
N ASP A 24 8.16 -8.35 -14.34
CA ASP A 24 7.42 -8.31 -15.61
C ASP A 24 5.89 -8.30 -15.37
N ASP A 25 5.46 -7.46 -14.43
CA ASP A 25 4.08 -7.39 -13.96
C ASP A 25 3.64 -5.92 -13.82
N PRO A 26 2.43 -5.54 -14.26
CA PRO A 26 1.92 -4.19 -14.08
C PRO A 26 1.54 -3.94 -12.62
N TYR A 27 1.72 -2.70 -12.17
CA TYR A 27 1.29 -2.28 -10.84
C TYR A 27 -0.22 -2.14 -10.73
N TYR A 28 -0.92 -1.92 -11.85
CA TYR A 28 -2.38 -1.85 -11.93
C TYR A 28 -2.89 -2.04 -13.37
N SER A 29 -4.19 -2.32 -13.50
CA SER A 29 -4.91 -2.32 -14.78
C SER A 29 -5.50 -0.94 -15.07
N LEU A 30 -5.37 -0.43 -16.32
CA LEU A 30 -5.96 0.86 -16.70
C LEU A 30 -7.47 0.84 -16.78
N ASP A 31 -8.04 -0.27 -17.21
CA ASP A 31 -9.47 -0.32 -17.52
C ASP A 31 -10.34 -0.21 -16.27
N ASN A 32 -9.84 -0.64 -15.11
CA ASN A 32 -10.56 -0.65 -13.84
C ASN A 32 -9.69 -0.44 -12.60
N GLY A 33 -8.50 0.16 -12.70
CA GLY A 33 -7.50 0.17 -11.60
C GLY A 33 -8.05 0.63 -10.25
N LEU A 34 -8.76 1.77 -10.18
CA LEU A 34 -9.33 2.26 -8.92
C LEU A 34 -10.50 1.39 -8.43
N GLU A 35 -11.35 0.92 -9.33
CA GLU A 35 -12.44 -0.01 -8.98
C GLU A 35 -11.90 -1.37 -8.56
N GLU A 36 -10.79 -1.83 -9.14
CA GLU A 36 -10.09 -3.04 -8.72
C GLU A 36 -9.57 -2.90 -7.30
N TYR A 37 -8.86 -1.82 -6.96
CA TYR A 37 -8.43 -1.53 -5.59
C TYR A 37 -9.61 -1.50 -4.62
N ARG A 38 -10.69 -0.84 -5.00
CA ARG A 38 -11.90 -0.78 -4.19
C ARG A 38 -12.52 -2.15 -4.01
N HIS A 39 -12.68 -2.90 -5.07
CA HIS A 39 -13.34 -4.22 -5.03
C HIS A 39 -12.51 -5.24 -4.25
N VAL A 40 -11.24 -5.37 -4.59
CA VAL A 40 -10.37 -6.38 -3.98
C VAL A 40 -10.06 -6.04 -2.53
N PHE A 41 -9.51 -4.85 -2.28
CA PHE A 41 -8.94 -4.55 -0.97
C PHE A 41 -9.94 -3.93 0.00
N LEU A 42 -10.77 -3.01 -0.45
CA LEU A 42 -11.73 -2.38 0.46
C LEU A 42 -12.93 -3.30 0.70
N LEU A 43 -13.65 -3.69 -0.33
CA LEU A 43 -14.83 -4.54 -0.15
C LEU A 43 -14.48 -5.93 0.36
N GLY A 44 -13.36 -6.52 -0.10
CA GLY A 44 -12.85 -7.79 0.40
C GLY A 44 -12.65 -7.80 1.92
N ASN A 45 -12.21 -6.68 2.49
CA ASN A 45 -12.07 -6.47 3.93
C ASN A 45 -13.31 -5.83 4.59
N LYS A 46 -14.42 -5.68 3.89
CA LYS A 46 -15.64 -4.99 4.36
C LYS A 46 -15.37 -3.55 4.82
N LEU A 47 -14.52 -2.85 4.09
CA LEU A 47 -14.25 -1.44 4.30
C LEU A 47 -15.12 -0.58 3.36
N PRO A 48 -15.50 0.60 3.79
CA PRO A 48 -15.11 1.30 5.01
C PRO A 48 -15.99 1.00 6.24
N GLN A 49 -16.92 0.04 6.19
CA GLN A 49 -17.91 -0.20 7.25
C GLN A 49 -17.26 -0.55 8.59
N ARG A 50 -16.16 -1.30 8.57
CA ARG A 50 -15.40 -1.71 9.77
C ARG A 50 -14.48 -0.63 10.31
N MET A 51 -14.16 0.39 9.52
CA MET A 51 -13.22 1.44 9.93
C MET A 51 -13.75 2.22 11.13
N LYS A 52 -12.91 2.43 12.10
CA LYS A 52 -13.13 3.20 13.32
C LYS A 52 -11.84 3.91 13.72
N ASP A 53 -11.90 4.80 14.70
CA ASP A 53 -10.69 5.40 15.27
C ASP A 53 -9.71 4.31 15.76
N GLY A 54 -8.44 4.46 15.41
CA GLY A 54 -7.39 3.50 15.75
C GLY A 54 -7.33 2.25 14.87
N PHE A 55 -8.12 2.17 13.79
CA PHE A 55 -8.13 0.99 12.89
C PHE A 55 -6.77 0.76 12.25
N GLN A 56 -6.26 -0.47 12.38
CA GLN A 56 -4.93 -0.87 11.92
C GLN A 56 -5.02 -1.62 10.59
N ILE A 57 -4.39 -1.07 9.58
CA ILE A 57 -4.29 -1.66 8.24
C ILE A 57 -2.83 -1.99 7.96
N ALA A 58 -2.55 -3.16 7.43
CA ALA A 58 -1.22 -3.47 6.92
C ALA A 58 -1.27 -3.95 5.47
N GLU A 59 -0.18 -3.77 4.76
CA GLU A 59 -0.06 -4.08 3.34
C GLU A 59 1.28 -4.72 3.03
N LEU A 60 1.28 -5.69 2.13
CA LEU A 60 2.49 -6.20 1.49
C LEU A 60 2.57 -5.65 0.07
N GLY A 61 3.56 -4.78 -0.19
CA GLY A 61 3.74 -4.12 -1.48
C GLY A 61 3.05 -2.75 -1.54
N PHE A 62 3.78 -1.68 -1.24
CA PHE A 62 3.24 -0.30 -1.31
C PHE A 62 3.01 0.17 -2.75
N GLY A 63 3.92 -0.23 -3.63
CA GLY A 63 3.84 0.08 -5.05
C GLY A 63 3.65 1.56 -5.35
N THR A 64 2.53 1.89 -5.99
CA THR A 64 2.18 3.26 -6.36
C THR A 64 1.54 4.08 -5.22
N GLY A 65 1.27 3.47 -4.06
CA GLY A 65 0.56 4.11 -2.93
C GLY A 65 -0.96 4.22 -3.11
N MET A 66 -1.52 3.63 -4.16
CA MET A 66 -2.94 3.77 -4.49
C MET A 66 -3.88 3.14 -3.47
N ASN A 67 -3.49 2.02 -2.86
CA ASN A 67 -4.29 1.40 -1.80
C ASN A 67 -4.43 2.31 -0.58
N PHE A 68 -3.33 2.95 -0.17
CA PHE A 68 -3.36 3.92 0.92
C PHE A 68 -4.24 5.12 0.56
N LEU A 69 -4.03 5.74 -0.61
CA LEU A 69 -4.81 6.91 -1.05
C LEU A 69 -6.31 6.58 -1.14
N SER A 70 -6.66 5.43 -1.71
CA SER A 70 -8.06 4.98 -1.83
C SER A 70 -8.70 4.73 -0.47
N THR A 71 -7.94 4.14 0.46
CA THR A 71 -8.39 3.87 1.83
C THR A 71 -8.64 5.17 2.59
N LEU A 72 -7.70 6.10 2.53
CA LEU A 72 -7.85 7.41 3.19
C LEU A 72 -9.00 8.22 2.59
N TRP A 73 -9.18 8.14 1.29
CA TRP A 73 -10.33 8.76 0.63
C TRP A 73 -11.66 8.22 1.16
N GLN A 74 -11.81 6.91 1.28
CA GLN A 74 -13.02 6.29 1.84
C GLN A 74 -13.21 6.65 3.32
N TRP A 75 -12.14 6.72 4.10
CA TRP A 75 -12.18 7.18 5.48
C TRP A 75 -12.76 8.59 5.59
N ARG A 76 -12.27 9.52 4.78
CA ARG A 76 -12.71 10.92 4.75
C ARG A 76 -14.14 11.07 4.25
N LEU A 77 -14.55 10.29 3.25
CA LEU A 77 -15.94 10.29 2.76
C LEU A 77 -16.94 9.90 3.85
N LYS A 78 -16.56 9.02 4.75
CA LYS A 78 -17.38 8.61 5.88
C LYS A 78 -17.45 9.66 6.99
N LYS A 79 -16.68 10.75 6.92
CA LYS A 79 -16.63 11.82 7.91
C LYS A 79 -16.42 11.31 9.35
N GLN A 80 -15.72 10.21 9.50
CA GLN A 80 -15.41 9.64 10.81
C GLN A 80 -14.36 10.50 11.52
N LYS A 81 -14.44 10.55 12.85
CA LYS A 81 -13.45 11.20 13.69
C LYS A 81 -12.35 10.21 14.06
N GLY A 82 -11.15 10.73 14.31
CA GLY A 82 -10.00 9.96 14.71
C GLY A 82 -9.05 9.65 13.57
N LYS A 83 -8.19 8.67 13.75
CA LYS A 83 -7.14 8.28 12.81
C LYS A 83 -7.24 6.82 12.38
N ILE A 84 -6.88 6.55 11.13
CA ILE A 84 -6.48 5.22 10.68
C ILE A 84 -4.96 5.10 10.72
N PHE A 85 -4.47 3.91 11.00
CA PHE A 85 -3.06 3.56 10.97
C PHE A 85 -2.81 2.62 9.81
N TYR A 86 -1.91 3.00 8.93
CA TYR A 86 -1.60 2.24 7.73
C TYR A 86 -0.11 1.93 7.69
N THR A 87 0.25 0.66 7.70
CA THR A 87 1.64 0.21 7.59
C THR A 87 1.81 -0.59 6.31
N SER A 88 2.77 -0.21 5.47
CA SER A 88 3.11 -0.98 4.28
C SER A 88 4.55 -1.47 4.32
N PHE A 89 4.77 -2.71 3.86
CA PHE A 89 6.10 -3.30 3.69
C PHE A 89 6.49 -3.23 2.22
N GLU A 90 7.65 -2.62 1.92
CA GLU A 90 8.07 -2.41 0.54
C GLU A 90 9.58 -2.63 0.37
N ALA A 91 9.95 -3.53 -0.53
CA ALA A 91 11.34 -3.86 -0.80
C ALA A 91 11.97 -2.97 -1.90
N PHE A 92 11.15 -2.48 -2.82
CA PHE A 92 11.59 -1.74 -4.02
C PHE A 92 10.74 -0.49 -4.24
N PRO A 93 10.82 0.51 -3.34
CA PRO A 93 9.94 1.67 -3.38
C PRO A 93 10.13 2.47 -4.68
N MET A 94 9.04 2.82 -5.32
CA MET A 94 9.04 3.76 -6.44
C MET A 94 9.63 5.11 -6.02
N SER A 95 10.22 5.84 -6.97
CA SER A 95 10.57 7.24 -6.71
C SER A 95 9.31 8.09 -6.57
N PRO A 96 9.39 9.25 -5.88
CA PRO A 96 8.26 10.17 -5.80
C PRO A 96 7.67 10.54 -7.16
N GLU A 97 8.51 10.75 -8.16
CA GLU A 97 8.10 11.10 -9.52
C GLU A 97 7.35 9.94 -10.19
N GLN A 98 7.83 8.70 -10.00
CA GLN A 98 7.15 7.51 -10.51
C GLN A 98 5.77 7.33 -9.87
N MET A 99 5.68 7.54 -8.53
CA MET A 99 4.41 7.47 -7.81
C MET A 99 3.42 8.53 -8.30
N VAL A 100 3.84 9.78 -8.40
CA VAL A 100 3.01 10.88 -8.89
C VAL A 100 2.54 10.62 -10.32
N LYS A 101 3.44 10.16 -11.20
CA LYS A 101 3.08 9.81 -12.59
C LYS A 101 2.02 8.71 -12.62
N ALA A 102 2.19 7.63 -11.85
CA ALA A 102 1.22 6.55 -11.77
C ALA A 102 -0.14 7.01 -11.23
N GLN A 103 -0.14 7.84 -10.19
CA GLN A 103 -1.36 8.34 -9.56
C GLN A 103 -2.14 9.32 -10.46
N ASN A 104 -1.47 9.99 -11.40
CA ASN A 104 -2.12 10.94 -12.31
C ASN A 104 -3.16 10.31 -13.24
N GLU A 105 -3.14 8.99 -13.41
CA GLU A 105 -4.16 8.25 -14.16
C GLU A 105 -5.54 8.20 -13.47
N PHE A 106 -5.63 8.61 -12.19
CA PHE A 106 -6.83 8.45 -11.36
C PHE A 106 -7.38 9.80 -10.90
N ASP A 107 -8.23 10.42 -11.70
CA ASP A 107 -8.82 11.75 -11.40
C ASP A 107 -9.79 11.73 -10.22
N GLN A 108 -10.40 10.58 -9.93
CA GLN A 108 -11.41 10.43 -8.88
C GLN A 108 -10.86 10.74 -7.47
N ILE A 109 -9.54 10.63 -7.29
CA ILE A 109 -8.85 10.93 -6.02
C ILE A 109 -7.93 12.16 -6.12
N SER A 110 -8.23 13.08 -7.06
CA SER A 110 -7.36 14.24 -7.35
C SER A 110 -7.05 15.08 -6.11
N CYS A 111 -8.02 15.32 -5.23
CA CYS A 111 -7.80 16.12 -4.02
C CYS A 111 -6.80 15.47 -3.06
N ILE A 112 -6.85 14.13 -2.88
CA ILE A 112 -5.93 13.40 -2.01
C ILE A 112 -4.55 13.27 -2.66
N LYS A 113 -4.47 12.89 -3.93
CA LYS A 113 -3.17 12.75 -4.61
C LYS A 113 -2.37 14.06 -4.63
N GLN A 114 -3.03 15.21 -4.73
CA GLN A 114 -2.38 16.53 -4.64
C GLN A 114 -1.76 16.78 -3.25
N GLU A 115 -2.48 16.42 -2.17
CA GLU A 115 -1.97 16.52 -0.80
C GLU A 115 -0.67 15.73 -0.63
N PHE A 116 -0.62 14.52 -1.19
CA PHE A 116 0.51 13.61 -1.00
C PHE A 116 1.65 13.79 -1.99
N SER A 117 1.44 14.48 -3.11
CA SER A 117 2.47 14.63 -4.15
C SER A 117 3.81 15.18 -3.65
N SER A 118 3.78 16.09 -2.70
CA SER A 118 4.98 16.66 -2.05
C SER A 118 5.47 15.88 -0.83
N LEU A 119 4.70 14.90 -0.35
CA LEU A 119 5.00 14.15 0.87
C LEU A 119 5.72 12.83 0.61
N TRP A 120 5.68 12.30 -0.61
CA TRP A 120 6.31 11.01 -0.93
C TRP A 120 7.82 11.00 -0.67
N ASN A 121 8.51 12.12 -0.93
CA ASN A 121 9.93 12.23 -0.60
C ASN A 121 10.16 12.09 0.91
N THR A 122 9.39 12.81 1.71
CA THR A 122 9.44 12.72 3.17
C THR A 122 9.16 11.29 3.66
N LEU A 123 8.16 10.61 3.09
CA LEU A 123 7.86 9.22 3.44
C LEU A 123 9.05 8.29 3.19
N LEU A 124 9.70 8.43 2.04
CA LEU A 124 10.87 7.60 1.70
C LEU A 124 12.10 7.90 2.58
N GLU A 125 12.26 9.14 3.01
CA GLU A 125 13.36 9.56 3.87
C GLU A 125 13.17 9.17 5.34
N THR A 126 11.94 9.33 5.85
CA THR A 126 11.64 9.16 7.29
C THR A 126 10.98 7.82 7.61
N GLY A 127 10.35 7.17 6.64
CA GLY A 127 9.54 5.97 6.82
C GLY A 127 8.16 6.25 7.43
N GLU A 128 7.79 7.51 7.67
CA GLU A 128 6.52 7.85 8.32
C GLU A 128 5.95 9.20 7.89
N LEU A 129 4.63 9.25 7.73
CA LEU A 129 3.84 10.48 7.62
C LEU A 129 2.72 10.46 8.66
N ASN A 130 2.57 11.55 9.40
CA ASN A 130 1.58 11.65 10.45
C ASN A 130 0.67 12.87 10.22
N GLY A 131 -0.53 12.63 9.71
CA GLY A 131 -1.56 13.63 9.49
C GLY A 131 -2.57 13.71 10.64
N ASN A 132 -3.60 14.53 10.46
CA ASN A 132 -4.66 14.69 11.46
C ASN A 132 -5.55 13.45 11.56
N ASP A 133 -5.78 12.76 10.44
CA ASP A 133 -6.72 11.66 10.30
C ASP A 133 -6.07 10.34 9.83
N TYR A 134 -4.74 10.32 9.70
CA TYR A 134 -3.97 9.14 9.35
C TYR A 134 -2.59 9.12 10.02
N ASN A 135 -2.05 7.92 10.16
CA ASN A 135 -0.63 7.64 10.30
C ASN A 135 -0.25 6.64 9.22
N LEU A 136 0.68 7.00 8.35
CA LEU A 136 1.24 6.13 7.31
C LEU A 136 2.67 5.77 7.67
N ARG A 137 2.96 4.49 7.80
CA ARG A 137 4.28 3.95 8.05
C ARG A 137 4.73 3.08 6.87
N LEU A 138 5.91 3.36 6.34
CA LEU A 138 6.55 2.58 5.29
C LEU A 138 7.77 1.84 5.86
N ILE A 139 7.69 0.52 5.91
CA ILE A 139 8.78 -0.34 6.37
C ILE A 139 9.55 -0.83 5.15
N LEU A 140 10.72 -0.23 4.92
CA LEU A 140 11.56 -0.54 3.78
C LEU A 140 12.37 -1.81 3.99
N GLY A 141 12.39 -2.67 3.00
CA GLY A 141 13.14 -3.91 2.97
C GLY A 141 12.29 -5.14 2.66
N ASP A 142 12.94 -6.29 2.61
CA ASP A 142 12.29 -7.57 2.38
C ASP A 142 11.31 -7.90 3.51
N ALA A 143 10.02 -7.99 3.17
CA ALA A 143 8.94 -8.26 4.14
C ALA A 143 9.19 -9.53 4.96
N ARG A 144 9.83 -10.57 4.39
CA ARG A 144 10.20 -11.83 5.09
C ARG A 144 11.12 -11.60 6.29
N ARG A 145 11.83 -10.48 6.30
CA ARG A 145 12.74 -10.08 7.39
C ARG A 145 12.12 -9.03 8.27
N THR A 146 11.56 -8.00 7.67
CA THR A 146 11.08 -6.81 8.40
C THR A 146 9.82 -7.08 9.22
N ILE A 147 8.94 -7.98 8.78
CA ILE A 147 7.72 -8.35 9.51
C ILE A 147 8.00 -9.02 10.87
N LYS A 148 9.16 -9.66 11.03
CA LYS A 148 9.52 -10.38 12.27
C LYS A 148 9.60 -9.47 13.50
N SER A 149 9.92 -8.20 13.28
CA SER A 149 9.97 -7.17 14.33
C SER A 149 8.70 -6.34 14.43
N PHE A 150 7.66 -6.70 13.67
CA PHE A 150 6.39 -5.99 13.67
C PHE A 150 5.44 -6.65 14.66
N ASP A 151 5.05 -5.91 15.71
CA ASP A 151 4.25 -6.44 16.82
C ASP A 151 2.82 -5.87 16.87
N THR A 152 2.44 -5.05 15.89
CA THR A 152 1.10 -4.48 15.81
C THR A 152 0.08 -5.55 15.43
N GLN A 153 -1.07 -5.55 16.13
CA GLN A 153 -2.22 -6.38 15.77
C GLN A 153 -3.05 -5.66 14.72
N VAL A 154 -3.16 -6.24 13.54
CA VAL A 154 -3.71 -5.65 12.31
C VAL A 154 -5.17 -6.07 12.14
N ASP A 155 -6.06 -5.10 11.95
CA ASP A 155 -7.48 -5.35 11.72
C ASP A 155 -7.77 -5.85 10.30
N CYS A 156 -6.96 -5.42 9.32
CA CYS A 156 -7.04 -5.99 7.97
C CYS A 156 -5.72 -5.90 7.21
N TRP A 157 -5.48 -6.88 6.34
CA TRP A 157 -4.34 -6.97 5.45
C TRP A 157 -4.73 -6.77 4.00
N PHE A 158 -3.91 -6.01 3.28
CA PHE A 158 -3.90 -5.95 1.82
C PHE A 158 -2.68 -6.71 1.34
N LEU A 159 -2.89 -7.88 0.76
CA LEU A 159 -1.81 -8.68 0.18
C LEU A 159 -1.70 -8.32 -1.30
N ASP A 160 -1.07 -7.17 -1.57
CA ASP A 160 -0.94 -6.56 -2.90
C ASP A 160 0.49 -6.71 -3.43
N GLY A 161 0.95 -7.94 -3.50
CA GLY A 161 2.20 -8.26 -4.19
C GLY A 161 1.94 -8.61 -5.64
N PHE A 162 2.99 -8.57 -6.47
CA PHE A 162 2.94 -9.17 -7.79
C PHE A 162 2.52 -10.64 -7.70
N SER A 163 1.94 -11.16 -8.77
CA SER A 163 1.34 -12.51 -8.79
C SER A 163 2.31 -13.57 -8.23
N PRO A 164 1.80 -14.62 -7.57
CA PRO A 164 2.63 -15.69 -6.99
C PRO A 164 3.57 -16.34 -7.99
N ALA A 165 3.18 -16.40 -9.27
CA ALA A 165 4.02 -16.94 -10.34
C ALA A 165 5.23 -16.06 -10.65
N LYS A 166 5.14 -14.74 -10.40
CA LYS A 166 6.19 -13.76 -10.72
C LYS A 166 6.97 -13.30 -9.49
N ASN A 167 6.34 -13.35 -8.32
CA ASN A 167 6.96 -13.00 -7.03
C ASN A 167 6.61 -14.02 -5.94
N PRO A 168 7.04 -15.29 -6.07
CA PRO A 168 6.70 -16.35 -5.12
C PRO A 168 7.17 -16.06 -3.69
N GLU A 169 8.23 -15.27 -3.55
CA GLU A 169 8.82 -14.93 -2.26
C GLU A 169 7.87 -14.18 -1.33
N LEU A 170 6.98 -13.36 -1.89
CA LEU A 170 5.99 -12.60 -1.11
C LEU A 170 4.79 -13.47 -0.66
N TRP A 171 4.73 -14.70 -1.15
CA TRP A 171 3.65 -15.67 -0.89
C TRP A 171 4.13 -16.90 -0.12
N GLU A 172 5.37 -16.87 0.38
CA GLU A 172 5.93 -17.96 1.16
C GLU A 172 5.13 -18.25 2.43
N LYS A 173 5.02 -19.53 2.74
CA LYS A 173 4.32 -19.99 3.96
C LYS A 173 4.82 -19.28 5.23
N LYS A 174 6.13 -19.12 5.38
CA LYS A 174 6.73 -18.44 6.55
C LYS A 174 6.29 -16.98 6.68
N LEU A 175 6.17 -16.25 5.55
CA LEU A 175 5.67 -14.89 5.56
C LEU A 175 4.18 -14.86 5.92
N MET A 176 3.39 -15.79 5.39
CA MET A 176 1.96 -15.89 5.73
C MET A 176 1.73 -16.28 7.21
N GLU A 177 2.60 -17.07 7.81
CA GLU A 177 2.57 -17.35 9.26
C GLU A 177 2.82 -16.07 10.07
N GLU A 178 3.73 -15.20 9.64
CA GLU A 178 3.95 -13.90 10.28
C GLU A 178 2.77 -12.93 10.08
N VAL A 179 2.18 -12.89 8.88
CA VAL A 179 0.94 -12.15 8.63
C VAL A 179 -0.15 -12.61 9.59
N PHE A 180 -0.32 -13.92 9.75
CA PHE A 180 -1.30 -14.48 10.70
C PHE A 180 -0.98 -14.08 12.15
N ARG A 181 0.29 -14.16 12.58
CA ARG A 181 0.73 -13.75 13.92
C ARG A 181 0.36 -12.30 14.23
N CYS A 182 0.49 -11.43 13.23
CA CYS A 182 0.19 -10.01 13.35
C CYS A 182 -1.29 -9.67 13.08
N THR A 183 -2.14 -10.65 12.83
CA THR A 183 -3.58 -10.42 12.57
C THR A 183 -4.36 -10.43 13.87
N ALA A 184 -5.12 -9.37 14.13
CA ALA A 184 -6.00 -9.27 15.28
C ALA A 184 -7.11 -10.33 15.26
N SER A 185 -7.66 -10.64 16.42
CA SER A 185 -8.87 -11.47 16.49
C SER A 185 -9.97 -10.84 15.61
N GLN A 186 -10.56 -11.62 14.69
CA GLN A 186 -11.50 -11.16 13.66
C GLN A 186 -10.87 -10.24 12.59
N GLY A 187 -9.55 -10.18 12.50
CA GLY A 187 -8.86 -9.53 11.39
C GLY A 187 -9.17 -10.24 10.07
N THR A 188 -9.08 -9.50 8.97
CA THR A 188 -9.36 -9.99 7.61
C THR A 188 -8.17 -9.76 6.71
N LEU A 189 -8.13 -10.45 5.60
CA LEU A 189 -7.16 -10.22 4.53
C LEU A 189 -7.86 -10.32 3.17
N SER A 190 -7.30 -9.64 2.19
CA SER A 190 -7.70 -9.75 0.78
C SER A 190 -6.47 -9.74 -0.13
N THR A 191 -6.63 -10.38 -1.28
CA THR A 191 -5.60 -10.56 -2.31
C THR A 191 -6.23 -10.65 -3.67
#